data_6108964bb9bf079863e7f1d906b3b40c
#
_entry.id   6108964bb9bf079863e7f1d906b3b40c
#
_cell.length_a   1.000
_cell.length_b   1.000
_cell.length_c   1.000
_cell.angle_alpha   90.00
_cell.angle_beta   90.00
_cell.angle_gamma   90.00
#
_symmetry.space_group_name_H-M   'P 1'
#
loop_
_entity.id
_entity.type
_entity.pdbx_description
1 polymer ?
#
loop_
_entity_poly.entity_id
_entity_poly.type
_entity_poly.pdbx_seq_one_letter_code
_entity_poly.pdbx_strand_id
1 'polypeptide(L)'
;TKLPSYLQGQLILCWDAKETSTLLKQAFGGSADFNVLEMKNEIAGLFPQLRNADLSQIKEMSRIARYGDHSPTEIGGFYNIFVTYVQQKLKKENPSFVSAEEKDLQLVALASIADVMPLVDENRIFVRKGLEYINAGRTRKGLVELLSQLNLLGKKITSKDIGWSIDPKLNAAGRLGQASIAVDLFTSDD
;
A
#
# COMPACT_ATOMS: atom_id res chain seq x y z
N THR A 1 -33.39 3.85 5.41
CA THR A 1 -32.03 3.35 5.16
C THR A 1 -31.30 3.09 6.47
N LYS A 2 -30.48 2.05 6.59
CA LYS A 2 -29.68 1.74 7.80
C LYS A 2 -28.45 2.65 7.95
N LEU A 3 -28.19 3.54 6.98
CA LEU A 3 -26.96 4.35 6.93
C LEU A 3 -26.79 5.28 8.15
N PRO A 4 -27.82 5.98 8.67
CA PRO A 4 -27.62 6.81 9.85
C PRO A 4 -27.12 6.05 11.07
N SER A 5 -27.60 4.83 11.29
CA SER A 5 -27.14 4.01 12.42
C SER A 5 -25.70 3.55 12.31
N TYR A 6 -25.13 3.43 11.10
CA TYR A 6 -23.71 3.15 10.88
C TYR A 6 -22.83 4.39 11.09
N LEU A 7 -23.33 5.57 10.77
CA LEU A 7 -22.58 6.82 10.91
C LEU A 7 -22.64 7.38 12.34
N GLN A 8 -23.66 7.00 13.12
CA GLN A 8 -23.84 7.47 14.49
C GLN A 8 -22.72 6.97 15.39
N GLY A 9 -22.07 7.89 16.10
CA GLY A 9 -20.92 7.58 16.96
C GLY A 9 -19.59 7.34 16.23
N GLN A 10 -19.56 7.45 14.88
CA GLN A 10 -18.33 7.38 14.10
C GLN A 10 -17.75 8.78 13.86
N LEU A 11 -16.42 8.83 13.70
CA LEU A 11 -15.75 10.03 13.21
C LEU A 11 -15.77 10.00 11.68
N ILE A 12 -16.47 10.95 11.08
CA ILE A 12 -16.62 11.07 9.63
C ILE A 12 -15.52 12.01 9.12
N LEU A 13 -14.58 11.49 8.35
CA LEU A 13 -13.57 12.29 7.69
C LEU A 13 -14.18 12.94 6.44
N CYS A 14 -13.95 14.24 6.27
CA CYS A 14 -14.49 14.98 5.15
C CYS A 14 -13.49 16.01 4.61
N TRP A 15 -13.78 16.54 3.41
CA TRP A 15 -12.99 17.60 2.80
C TRP A 15 -13.37 18.97 3.35
N ASP A 16 -14.68 19.27 3.45
CA ASP A 16 -15.26 20.48 4.01
C ASP A 16 -16.31 20.10 5.07
N ALA A 17 -16.06 20.48 6.31
CA ALA A 17 -16.93 20.13 7.43
C ALA A 17 -18.29 20.80 7.37
N LYS A 18 -18.33 22.06 6.91
CA LYS A 18 -19.57 22.84 6.84
C LYS A 18 -20.51 22.29 5.77
N GLU A 19 -19.97 22.04 4.58
CA GLU A 19 -20.72 21.45 3.47
C GLU A 19 -21.22 20.06 3.83
N THR A 20 -20.31 19.19 4.33
CA THR A 20 -20.66 17.82 4.74
C THR A 20 -21.73 17.79 5.83
N SER A 21 -21.62 18.61 6.87
CA SER A 21 -22.63 18.70 7.92
C SER A 21 -23.98 19.17 7.39
N THR A 22 -23.99 20.09 6.44
CA THR A 22 -25.21 20.58 5.80
C THR A 22 -25.89 19.47 5.01
N LEU A 23 -25.14 18.74 4.19
CA LEU A 23 -25.65 17.63 3.38
C LEU A 23 -26.17 16.48 4.26
N LEU A 24 -25.45 16.12 5.34
CA LEU A 24 -25.89 15.09 6.28
C LEU A 24 -27.20 15.48 6.99
N LYS A 25 -27.34 16.72 7.42
CA LYS A 25 -28.59 17.23 8.04
C LYS A 25 -29.76 17.26 7.06
N GLN A 26 -29.50 17.61 5.78
CA GLN A 26 -30.53 17.56 4.75
C GLN A 26 -30.96 16.11 4.43
N ALA A 27 -30.01 15.19 4.37
CA ALA A 27 -30.28 13.81 4.01
C ALA A 27 -30.95 13.01 5.13
N PHE A 28 -30.64 13.29 6.40
CA PHE A 28 -31.04 12.46 7.54
C PHE A 28 -31.87 13.19 8.60
N GLY A 29 -32.19 14.46 8.38
CA GLY A 29 -32.96 15.29 9.29
C GLY A 29 -32.10 16.11 10.25
N GLY A 30 -32.60 17.29 10.62
CA GLY A 30 -31.84 18.29 11.36
C GLY A 30 -31.51 17.93 12.82
N SER A 31 -32.09 16.86 13.37
CA SER A 31 -31.81 16.37 14.71
C SER A 31 -30.66 15.36 14.79
N ALA A 32 -30.15 14.88 13.63
CA ALA A 32 -29.03 13.97 13.59
C ALA A 32 -27.73 14.76 13.79
N ASP A 33 -26.99 14.44 14.84
CA ASP A 33 -25.67 15.01 15.10
C ASP A 33 -24.61 14.01 14.65
N PHE A 34 -23.71 14.48 13.79
CA PHE A 34 -22.63 13.70 13.23
C PHE A 34 -21.28 14.32 13.60
N ASN A 35 -20.36 13.49 14.06
CA ASN A 35 -19.01 13.92 14.37
C ASN A 35 -18.19 13.98 13.07
N VAL A 36 -17.96 15.17 12.52
CA VAL A 36 -17.20 15.37 11.29
C VAL A 36 -15.85 15.99 11.58
N LEU A 37 -14.80 15.50 10.90
CA LEU A 37 -13.44 16.04 10.95
C LEU A 37 -13.01 16.45 9.55
N GLU A 38 -12.73 17.73 9.41
CA GLU A 38 -12.18 18.27 8.16
C GLU A 38 -10.71 17.92 8.00
N MET A 39 -10.36 17.34 6.85
CA MET A 39 -9.00 16.92 6.54
C MET A 39 -8.28 17.87 5.58
N LYS A 40 -8.97 18.86 5.01
CA LYS A 40 -8.45 19.77 3.97
C LYS A 40 -7.14 20.43 4.37
N ASN A 41 -7.10 21.06 5.54
CA ASN A 41 -5.92 21.80 5.99
C ASN A 41 -4.72 20.88 6.27
N GLU A 42 -4.97 19.72 6.85
CA GLU A 42 -3.94 18.71 7.11
C GLU A 42 -3.34 18.16 5.82
N ILE A 43 -4.20 17.78 4.89
CA ILE A 43 -3.79 17.27 3.57
C ILE A 43 -3.05 18.37 2.78
N ALA A 44 -3.55 19.59 2.79
CA ALA A 44 -2.90 20.73 2.12
C ALA A 44 -1.53 21.10 2.75
N GLY A 45 -1.30 20.73 4.00
CA GLY A 45 0.01 20.88 4.64
C GLY A 45 1.10 20.03 3.98
N LEU A 46 0.76 18.83 3.48
CA LEU A 46 1.66 17.98 2.70
C LEU A 46 1.56 18.20 1.18
N PHE A 47 0.39 18.61 0.71
CA PHE A 47 0.10 18.84 -0.72
C PHE A 47 -0.42 20.26 -0.94
N PRO A 48 0.45 21.31 -0.93
CA PRO A 48 0.04 22.71 -0.99
C PRO A 48 -0.83 23.09 -2.19
N GLN A 49 -0.68 22.35 -3.32
CA GLN A 49 -1.49 22.52 -4.52
C GLN A 49 -2.98 22.23 -4.31
N LEU A 50 -3.35 21.51 -3.25
CA LEU A 50 -4.72 21.15 -2.93
C LEU A 50 -5.43 22.16 -2.01
N ARG A 51 -4.73 23.19 -1.53
CA ARG A 51 -5.26 24.16 -0.54
C ARG A 51 -6.59 24.81 -0.98
N ASN A 52 -6.70 25.13 -2.26
CA ASN A 52 -7.88 25.79 -2.81
C ASN A 52 -8.74 24.84 -3.67
N ALA A 53 -8.40 23.54 -3.71
CA ALA A 53 -9.17 22.59 -4.49
C ALA A 53 -10.49 22.24 -3.80
N ASP A 54 -11.51 22.01 -4.60
CA ASP A 54 -12.77 21.36 -4.21
C ASP A 54 -12.75 19.86 -4.53
N LEU A 55 -13.79 19.14 -4.12
CA LEU A 55 -13.87 17.68 -4.33
C LEU A 55 -13.94 17.31 -5.82
N SER A 56 -14.54 18.13 -6.65
CA SER A 56 -14.60 17.88 -8.09
C SER A 56 -13.21 17.96 -8.73
N GLN A 57 -12.43 18.97 -8.35
CA GLN A 57 -11.05 19.12 -8.81
C GLN A 57 -10.16 17.98 -8.29
N ILE A 58 -10.33 17.56 -7.03
CA ILE A 58 -9.61 16.40 -6.46
C ILE A 58 -9.94 15.12 -7.22
N LYS A 59 -11.21 14.91 -7.56
CA LYS A 59 -11.66 13.79 -8.38
C LYS A 59 -10.93 13.74 -9.73
N GLU A 60 -10.82 14.88 -10.42
CA GLU A 60 -10.15 14.99 -11.72
C GLU A 60 -8.64 14.78 -11.61
N MET A 61 -8.02 15.28 -10.54
CA MET A 61 -6.59 15.10 -10.26
C MET A 61 -6.26 13.66 -9.84
N SER A 62 -7.23 12.91 -9.34
CA SER A 62 -7.04 11.54 -8.88
C SER A 62 -6.72 10.60 -10.04
N ARG A 63 -5.68 9.79 -9.88
CA ARG A 63 -5.30 8.76 -10.86
C ARG A 63 -6.16 7.50 -10.79
N ILE A 64 -7.07 7.40 -9.83
CA ILE A 64 -7.92 6.21 -9.62
C ILE A 64 -8.80 5.92 -10.84
N ALA A 65 -9.18 6.95 -11.60
CA ALA A 65 -9.91 6.82 -12.86
C ALA A 65 -9.18 6.02 -13.95
N ARG A 66 -7.86 5.85 -13.81
CA ARG A 66 -7.06 5.09 -14.80
C ARG A 66 -7.14 3.58 -14.61
N TYR A 67 -7.65 3.13 -13.46
CA TYR A 67 -7.62 1.73 -13.03
C TYR A 67 -9.02 1.14 -12.82
N GLY A 68 -10.07 1.92 -13.05
CA GLY A 68 -11.45 1.46 -12.87
C GLY A 68 -12.28 1.62 -14.14
N ASP A 69 -13.22 0.70 -14.34
CA ASP A 69 -14.18 0.72 -15.45
C ASP A 69 -15.26 1.80 -15.26
N HIS A 70 -15.24 2.53 -14.15
CA HIS A 70 -16.20 3.56 -13.80
C HIS A 70 -15.56 4.92 -13.66
N SER A 71 -16.30 5.96 -14.02
CA SER A 71 -15.88 7.34 -13.75
C SER A 71 -15.61 7.55 -12.25
N PRO A 72 -14.53 8.26 -11.88
CA PRO A 72 -14.24 8.52 -10.48
C PRO A 72 -15.36 9.32 -9.83
N THR A 73 -15.69 8.98 -8.59
CA THR A 73 -16.59 9.77 -7.75
C THR A 73 -15.78 10.75 -6.90
N GLU A 74 -16.42 11.79 -6.39
CA GLU A 74 -15.78 12.74 -5.46
C GLU A 74 -15.29 12.04 -4.20
N ILE A 75 -16.09 11.10 -3.65
CA ILE A 75 -15.69 10.26 -2.50
C ILE A 75 -14.49 9.40 -2.86
N GLY A 76 -14.46 8.79 -4.04
CA GLY A 76 -13.30 8.01 -4.52
C GLY A 76 -12.04 8.86 -4.67
N GLY A 77 -12.17 10.08 -5.17
CA GLY A 77 -11.08 11.06 -5.25
C GLY A 77 -10.55 11.44 -3.87
N PHE A 78 -11.45 11.76 -2.94
CA PHE A 78 -11.09 12.08 -1.56
C PHE A 78 -10.42 10.90 -0.85
N TYR A 79 -10.97 9.70 -0.97
CA TYR A 79 -10.38 8.49 -0.41
C TYR A 79 -8.94 8.27 -0.92
N ASN A 80 -8.73 8.41 -2.22
CA ASN A 80 -7.40 8.24 -2.81
C ASN A 80 -6.38 9.24 -2.27
N ILE A 81 -6.73 10.53 -2.18
CA ILE A 81 -5.83 11.55 -1.64
C ILE A 81 -5.61 11.37 -0.13
N PHE A 82 -6.63 10.95 0.61
CA PHE A 82 -6.52 10.65 2.03
C PHE A 82 -5.55 9.49 2.28
N VAL A 83 -5.68 8.39 1.56
CA VAL A 83 -4.74 7.25 1.65
C VAL A 83 -3.31 7.71 1.31
N THR A 84 -3.15 8.50 0.25
CA THR A 84 -1.84 9.05 -0.14
C THR A 84 -1.26 9.94 0.97
N TYR A 85 -2.09 10.77 1.59
CA TYR A 85 -1.70 11.61 2.74
C TYR A 85 -1.22 10.76 3.92
N VAL A 86 -2.01 9.75 4.33
CA VAL A 86 -1.66 8.86 5.44
C VAL A 86 -0.34 8.14 5.17
N GLN A 87 -0.15 7.61 3.98
CA GLN A 87 1.10 6.93 3.60
C GLN A 87 2.30 7.89 3.67
N GLN A 88 2.16 9.10 3.15
CA GLN A 88 3.26 10.07 3.18
C GLN A 88 3.56 10.54 4.62
N LYS A 89 2.53 10.76 5.43
CA LYS A 89 2.68 11.11 6.85
C LYS A 89 3.39 10.01 7.62
N LEU A 90 2.94 8.76 7.47
CA LEU A 90 3.57 7.60 8.11
C LEU A 90 5.04 7.45 7.70
N LYS A 91 5.36 7.59 6.42
CA LYS A 91 6.74 7.52 5.93
C LYS A 91 7.63 8.63 6.51
N LYS A 92 7.08 9.81 6.70
CA LYS A 92 7.80 10.95 7.29
C LYS A 92 8.02 10.80 8.79
N GLU A 93 7.01 10.34 9.51
CA GLU A 93 7.02 10.20 10.97
C GLU A 93 7.73 8.93 11.44
N ASN A 94 7.74 7.89 10.62
CA ASN A 94 8.33 6.58 10.93
C ASN A 94 9.29 6.12 9.83
N PRO A 95 10.56 6.53 9.85
CA PRO A 95 11.54 6.06 8.86
C PRO A 95 11.70 4.54 8.82
N SER A 96 11.52 3.84 9.95
CA SER A 96 11.53 2.38 10.03
C SER A 96 10.41 1.72 9.21
N PHE A 97 9.28 2.40 9.03
CA PHE A 97 8.17 1.91 8.19
C PHE A 97 8.61 1.76 6.73
N VAL A 98 9.41 2.71 6.22
CA VAL A 98 9.93 2.63 4.85
C VAL A 98 10.83 1.42 4.68
N SER A 99 11.73 1.19 5.66
CA SER A 99 12.63 0.01 5.63
C SER A 99 11.86 -1.30 5.73
N ALA A 100 10.81 -1.36 6.56
CA ALA A 100 9.95 -2.54 6.66
C ALA A 100 9.22 -2.79 5.33
N GLU A 101 8.58 -1.76 4.74
CA GLU A 101 7.91 -1.86 3.43
C GLU A 101 8.86 -2.39 2.34
N GLU A 102 10.10 -1.88 2.28
CA GLU A 102 11.10 -2.34 1.33
C GLU A 102 11.47 -3.82 1.51
N LYS A 103 11.63 -4.25 2.76
CA LYS A 103 11.93 -5.65 3.10
C LYS A 103 10.74 -6.57 2.82
N ASP A 104 9.52 -6.14 3.11
CA ASP A 104 8.32 -6.94 2.90
C ASP A 104 7.99 -7.10 1.41
N LEU A 105 8.18 -6.06 0.60
CA LEU A 105 7.99 -6.13 -0.84
C LEU A 105 8.93 -7.12 -1.53
N GLN A 106 10.10 -7.42 -0.95
CA GLN A 106 10.98 -8.48 -1.44
C GLN A 106 10.31 -9.84 -1.29
N LEU A 107 9.70 -10.12 -0.13
CA LEU A 107 8.99 -11.38 0.11
C LEU A 107 7.74 -11.50 -0.78
N VAL A 108 7.00 -10.41 -0.94
CA VAL A 108 5.84 -10.37 -1.84
C VAL A 108 6.26 -10.66 -3.28
N ALA A 109 7.41 -10.13 -3.73
CA ALA A 109 7.92 -10.41 -5.07
C ALA A 109 8.32 -11.88 -5.24
N LEU A 110 8.99 -12.49 -4.25
CA LEU A 110 9.31 -13.92 -4.26
C LEU A 110 8.04 -14.75 -4.35
N ALA A 111 7.09 -14.53 -3.44
CA ALA A 111 5.84 -15.27 -3.38
C ALA A 111 5.01 -15.14 -4.68
N SER A 112 4.88 -13.91 -5.21
CA SER A 112 4.12 -13.67 -6.44
C SER A 112 4.70 -14.43 -7.65
N ILE A 113 6.02 -14.59 -7.70
CA ILE A 113 6.68 -15.34 -8.79
C ILE A 113 6.58 -16.84 -8.54
N ALA A 114 6.80 -17.29 -7.29
CA ALA A 114 6.71 -18.70 -6.89
C ALA A 114 5.33 -19.30 -7.18
N ASP A 115 4.28 -18.54 -6.88
CA ASP A 115 2.87 -18.93 -7.09
C ASP A 115 2.37 -18.67 -8.52
N VAL A 116 3.26 -18.25 -9.42
CA VAL A 116 2.94 -17.96 -10.83
C VAL A 116 1.75 -17.00 -10.97
N MET A 117 1.69 -16.01 -10.06
CA MET A 117 0.61 -15.01 -10.10
C MET A 117 0.67 -14.18 -11.38
N PRO A 118 -0.46 -13.82 -11.99
CA PRO A 118 -0.49 -12.92 -13.13
C PRO A 118 0.24 -11.60 -12.79
N LEU A 119 1.26 -11.25 -13.56
CA LEU A 119 2.05 -10.03 -13.35
C LEU A 119 1.37 -8.83 -14.03
N VAL A 120 0.14 -8.55 -13.61
CA VAL A 120 -0.68 -7.41 -14.01
C VAL A 120 -0.96 -6.53 -12.79
N ASP A 121 -1.43 -5.34 -13.00
CA ASP A 121 -1.86 -4.39 -11.98
C ASP A 121 -0.88 -4.30 -10.77
N GLU A 122 -1.37 -4.50 -9.57
CA GLU A 122 -0.58 -4.43 -8.33
C GLU A 122 0.52 -5.49 -8.24
N ASN A 123 0.27 -6.72 -8.71
CA ASN A 123 1.30 -7.78 -8.70
C ASN A 123 2.54 -7.37 -9.51
N ARG A 124 2.32 -6.71 -10.66
CA ARG A 124 3.42 -6.16 -11.45
C ARG A 124 4.20 -5.09 -10.70
N ILE A 125 3.50 -4.24 -9.96
CA ILE A 125 4.13 -3.18 -9.15
C ILE A 125 4.94 -3.80 -8.03
N PHE A 126 4.39 -4.77 -7.30
CA PHE A 126 5.04 -5.45 -6.18
C PHE A 126 6.31 -6.17 -6.64
N VAL A 127 6.22 -6.98 -7.69
CA VAL A 127 7.38 -7.70 -8.22
C VAL A 127 8.46 -6.75 -8.70
N ARG A 128 8.08 -5.68 -9.43
CA ARG A 128 9.05 -4.68 -9.89
C ARG A 128 9.74 -3.99 -8.72
N LYS A 129 8.99 -3.57 -7.69
CA LYS A 129 9.54 -2.89 -6.52
C LYS A 129 10.40 -3.81 -5.66
N GLY A 130 9.96 -5.04 -5.41
CA GLY A 130 10.75 -6.01 -4.68
C GLY A 130 12.09 -6.31 -5.36
N LEU A 131 12.09 -6.52 -6.68
CA LEU A 131 13.32 -6.69 -7.46
C LEU A 131 14.21 -5.44 -7.45
N GLU A 132 13.61 -4.23 -7.51
CA GLU A 132 14.34 -2.96 -7.42
C GLU A 132 15.10 -2.86 -6.08
N TYR A 133 14.45 -3.21 -4.96
CA TYR A 133 15.06 -3.18 -3.64
C TYR A 133 16.16 -4.24 -3.46
N ILE A 134 15.94 -5.45 -3.94
CA ILE A 134 16.98 -6.51 -3.96
C ILE A 134 18.21 -6.03 -4.73
N ASN A 135 18.00 -5.51 -5.92
CA ASN A 135 19.10 -5.04 -6.79
C ASN A 135 19.78 -3.75 -6.29
N ALA A 136 19.12 -2.97 -5.44
CA ALA A 136 19.69 -1.80 -4.79
C ALA A 136 20.51 -2.13 -3.53
N GLY A 137 20.65 -3.41 -3.17
CA GLY A 137 21.39 -3.86 -2.00
C GLY A 137 20.64 -3.62 -0.67
N ARG A 138 19.36 -3.28 -0.71
CA ARG A 138 18.50 -3.10 0.48
C ARG A 138 17.81 -4.39 0.87
N THR A 139 18.56 -5.47 0.84
CA THR A 139 18.07 -6.85 0.90
C THR A 139 18.03 -7.36 2.35
N ARG A 140 17.04 -8.21 2.69
CA ARG A 140 17.00 -8.94 3.96
C ARG A 140 18.24 -9.80 4.11
N LYS A 141 18.78 -9.92 5.33
CA LYS A 141 20.00 -10.70 5.60
C LYS A 141 19.90 -12.14 5.11
N GLY A 142 18.82 -12.84 5.44
CA GLY A 142 18.62 -14.21 4.99
C GLY A 142 18.55 -14.35 3.46
N LEU A 143 17.98 -13.37 2.77
CA LEU A 143 17.99 -13.38 1.30
C LEU A 143 19.39 -13.11 0.74
N VAL A 144 20.20 -12.26 1.37
CA VAL A 144 21.60 -12.05 1.02
C VAL A 144 22.39 -13.36 1.11
N GLU A 145 22.21 -14.10 2.22
CA GLU A 145 22.85 -15.38 2.42
C GLU A 145 22.42 -16.41 1.36
N LEU A 146 21.13 -16.50 1.08
CA LEU A 146 20.61 -17.38 0.03
C LEU A 146 21.17 -17.02 -1.37
N LEU A 147 21.25 -15.74 -1.69
CA LEU A 147 21.85 -15.26 -2.95
C LEU A 147 23.35 -15.62 -3.02
N SER A 148 24.06 -15.54 -1.89
CA SER A 148 25.47 -15.92 -1.80
C SER A 148 25.65 -17.42 -2.10
N GLN A 149 24.87 -18.28 -1.48
CA GLN A 149 24.94 -19.74 -1.70
C GLN A 149 24.55 -20.16 -3.12
N LEU A 150 23.71 -19.35 -3.77
CA LEU A 150 23.31 -19.58 -5.17
C LEU A 150 24.29 -18.96 -6.18
N ASN A 151 25.38 -18.34 -5.74
CA ASN A 151 26.30 -17.58 -6.56
C ASN A 151 25.63 -16.44 -7.37
N LEU A 152 24.57 -15.85 -6.79
CA LEU A 152 23.81 -14.74 -7.37
C LEU A 152 24.12 -13.39 -6.70
N LEU A 153 24.85 -13.39 -5.61
CA LEU A 153 25.24 -12.16 -4.91
C LEU A 153 26.07 -11.25 -5.83
N GLY A 154 25.72 -9.97 -5.87
CA GLY A 154 26.36 -8.97 -6.73
C GLY A 154 25.93 -9.02 -8.20
N LYS A 155 25.08 -9.95 -8.59
CA LYS A 155 24.46 -9.98 -9.93
C LYS A 155 23.12 -9.26 -9.93
N LYS A 156 22.70 -8.79 -11.12
CA LYS A 156 21.35 -8.26 -11.29
C LYS A 156 20.33 -9.39 -11.23
N ILE A 157 19.51 -9.42 -10.17
CA ILE A 157 18.47 -10.40 -9.98
C ILE A 157 17.26 -10.07 -10.84
N THR A 158 16.73 -11.07 -11.51
CA THR A 158 15.55 -11.01 -12.38
C THR A 158 14.46 -11.95 -11.88
N SER A 159 13.25 -11.85 -12.42
CA SER A 159 12.17 -12.80 -12.14
C SER A 159 12.54 -14.24 -12.52
N LYS A 160 13.38 -14.42 -13.54
CA LYS A 160 13.89 -15.74 -13.92
C LYS A 160 14.77 -16.35 -12.83
N ASP A 161 15.65 -15.56 -12.21
CA ASP A 161 16.52 -16.04 -11.12
C ASP A 161 15.69 -16.42 -9.89
N ILE A 162 14.62 -15.67 -9.61
CA ILE A 162 13.68 -16.04 -8.55
C ILE A 162 13.05 -17.39 -8.87
N GLY A 163 12.34 -17.53 -9.99
CA GLY A 163 11.56 -18.72 -10.30
C GLY A 163 12.39 -19.98 -10.55
N TRP A 164 13.63 -19.83 -11.05
CA TRP A 164 14.46 -21.00 -11.41
C TRP A 164 15.57 -21.34 -10.41
N SER A 165 15.96 -20.41 -9.55
CA SER A 165 17.08 -20.61 -8.64
C SER A 165 16.68 -20.45 -7.16
N ILE A 166 15.94 -19.39 -6.81
CA ILE A 166 15.60 -19.03 -5.44
C ILE A 166 14.40 -19.87 -4.95
N ASP A 167 13.26 -19.80 -5.65
CA ASP A 167 12.03 -20.49 -5.25
C ASP A 167 12.18 -22.02 -5.13
N PRO A 168 12.90 -22.72 -6.02
CA PRO A 168 13.11 -24.16 -5.84
C PRO A 168 13.84 -24.51 -4.55
N LYS A 169 14.76 -23.65 -4.07
CA LYS A 169 15.45 -23.87 -2.79
C LYS A 169 14.54 -23.67 -1.58
N LEU A 170 13.72 -22.61 -1.62
CA LEU A 170 12.72 -22.33 -0.58
C LEU A 170 11.68 -23.47 -0.52
N ASN A 171 11.17 -23.88 -1.67
CA ASN A 171 10.19 -24.97 -1.78
C ASN A 171 10.75 -26.32 -1.33
N ALA A 172 12.05 -26.56 -1.49
CA ALA A 172 12.69 -27.78 -1.01
C ALA A 172 12.61 -27.93 0.51
N ALA A 173 12.76 -26.84 1.28
CA ALA A 173 12.60 -26.86 2.74
C ALA A 173 11.19 -27.32 3.15
N GLY A 174 10.14 -26.82 2.48
CA GLY A 174 8.76 -27.24 2.70
C GLY A 174 8.52 -28.71 2.38
N ARG A 175 9.08 -29.21 1.24
CA ARG A 175 8.95 -30.62 0.81
C ARG A 175 9.65 -31.59 1.76
N LEU A 176 10.70 -31.15 2.45
CA LEU A 176 11.41 -31.92 3.47
C LEU A 176 10.74 -31.84 4.86
N GLY A 177 9.56 -31.22 4.98
CA GLY A 177 8.87 -31.02 6.24
C GLY A 177 9.51 -30.00 7.18
N GLN A 178 10.39 -29.16 6.66
CA GLN A 178 11.18 -28.17 7.41
C GLN A 178 10.88 -26.73 6.94
N ALA A 179 9.62 -26.42 6.68
CA ALA A 179 9.21 -25.09 6.23
C ALA A 179 9.62 -23.97 7.21
N SER A 180 9.75 -24.27 8.51
CA SER A 180 10.23 -23.34 9.53
C SER A 180 11.60 -22.75 9.20
N ILE A 181 12.50 -23.52 8.59
CA ILE A 181 13.83 -23.05 8.19
C ILE A 181 13.72 -21.88 7.19
N ALA A 182 12.78 -21.95 6.26
CA ALA A 182 12.56 -20.85 5.30
C ALA A 182 11.96 -19.62 6.00
N VAL A 183 11.11 -19.81 7.01
CA VAL A 183 10.58 -18.70 7.82
C VAL A 183 11.71 -18.07 8.63
N ASP A 184 12.52 -18.90 9.33
CA ASP A 184 13.64 -18.42 10.15
C ASP A 184 14.66 -17.65 9.31
N LEU A 185 14.95 -18.11 8.08
CA LEU A 185 15.83 -17.43 7.13
C LEU A 185 15.40 -15.99 6.85
N PHE A 186 14.09 -15.73 6.79
CA PHE A 186 13.57 -14.40 6.46
C PHE A 186 13.17 -13.56 7.67
N THR A 187 13.07 -14.15 8.86
CA THR A 187 12.69 -13.46 10.10
C THR A 187 13.87 -13.21 11.02
N SER A 188 14.98 -13.93 10.83
CA SER A 188 16.21 -13.70 11.59
C SER A 188 16.87 -12.38 11.25
N ASP A 189 17.32 -11.66 12.28
CA ASP A 189 18.09 -10.42 12.17
C ASP A 189 19.61 -10.66 12.23
N ASP A 190 20.04 -11.91 12.41
CA ASP A 190 21.43 -12.34 12.46
C ASP A 190 21.97 -12.79 11.10
#